data_5622d56910dcac8d21111821a7612186
#
_entry.id   5622d56910dcac8d21111821a7612186
#
_cell.length_a   1.000
_cell.length_b   1.000
_cell.length_c   1.000
_cell.angle_alpha   90.00
_cell.angle_beta   90.00
_cell.angle_gamma   90.00
#
_symmetry.space_group_name_H-M   'P 1'
#
loop_
_entity.id
_entity.type
_entity.pdbx_description
1 polymer ?
#
loop_
_entity_poly.entity_id
_entity_poly.type
_entity_poly.pdbx_seq_one_letter_code
_entity_poly.pdbx_strand_id
1 'polypeptide(L)'
;KQRLKGFQDSVQGTIPEEDITYYCGDWLRDRAELRMKDYLISHDSADIVFAFNDDMAYGAYQACQQYRIEGKVHLIGVDGFEGESAGLSLVDKGVLDATIQTPDFGGLSYEIARKLLEGNKVEKNIIIQPELILQGGAERKE
;
A
#
# COMPACT_ATOMS: atom_id res chain seq x y z
N LYS A 1 -5.38 -8.79 -8.30
CA LYS A 1 -5.20 -10.23 -7.98
C LYS A 1 -3.80 -10.55 -7.44
N GLN A 2 -2.70 -9.99 -8.00
CA GLN A 2 -1.33 -10.29 -7.55
C GLN A 2 -1.03 -9.75 -6.14
N ARG A 3 -1.40 -8.48 -5.84
CA ARG A 3 -1.22 -7.88 -4.50
C ARG A 3 -1.97 -8.66 -3.42
N LEU A 4 -3.22 -9.09 -3.72
CA LEU A 4 -4.00 -9.93 -2.81
C LEU A 4 -3.31 -11.29 -2.56
N LYS A 5 -2.87 -11.95 -3.64
CA LYS A 5 -2.19 -13.23 -3.50
C LYS A 5 -0.89 -13.10 -2.67
N GLY A 6 -0.08 -12.07 -2.95
CA GLY A 6 1.14 -11.82 -2.17
C GLY A 6 0.87 -11.60 -0.69
N PHE A 7 -0.18 -10.84 -0.35
CA PHE A 7 -0.61 -10.66 1.04
C PHE A 7 -1.03 -12.00 1.65
N GLN A 8 -1.92 -12.73 1.00
CA GLN A 8 -2.41 -14.04 1.51
C GLN A 8 -1.26 -15.04 1.72
N ASP A 9 -0.35 -15.16 0.75
CA ASP A 9 0.82 -16.03 0.87
C ASP A 9 1.72 -15.62 2.07
N SER A 10 1.83 -14.32 2.36
CA SER A 10 2.69 -13.80 3.44
C SER A 10 2.10 -14.00 4.83
N VAL A 11 0.79 -13.96 4.97
CA VAL A 11 0.11 -14.09 6.27
C VAL A 11 -0.30 -15.52 6.59
N GLN A 12 -0.22 -16.41 5.61
CA GLN A 12 -0.59 -17.81 5.77
C GLN A 12 0.17 -18.49 6.92
N GLY A 13 -0.55 -19.07 7.87
CA GLY A 13 0.04 -19.70 9.05
C GLY A 13 0.51 -18.75 10.15
N THR A 14 0.39 -17.43 9.95
CA THR A 14 0.72 -16.42 10.95
C THR A 14 -0.54 -15.74 11.50
N ILE A 15 -1.49 -15.42 10.62
CA ILE A 15 -2.78 -14.80 10.97
C ILE A 15 -3.89 -15.78 10.60
N PRO A 16 -4.79 -16.15 11.52
CA PRO A 16 -5.96 -16.97 11.21
C PRO A 16 -6.84 -16.29 10.14
N GLU A 17 -7.37 -17.06 9.21
CA GLU A 17 -8.21 -16.52 8.12
C GLU A 17 -9.49 -15.84 8.64
N GLU A 18 -10.03 -16.31 9.76
CA GLU A 18 -11.18 -15.73 10.44
C GLU A 18 -10.92 -14.32 11.01
N ASP A 19 -9.65 -13.96 11.22
CA ASP A 19 -9.23 -12.64 11.69
C ASP A 19 -8.98 -11.66 10.53
N ILE A 20 -9.14 -12.09 9.29
CA ILE A 20 -8.89 -11.29 8.10
C ILE A 20 -10.21 -10.97 7.38
N THR A 21 -10.50 -9.68 7.25
CA THR A 21 -11.66 -9.22 6.48
C THR A 21 -11.23 -8.51 5.21
N TYR A 22 -11.85 -8.85 4.09
CA TYR A 22 -11.52 -8.29 2.78
C TYR A 22 -12.64 -7.38 2.27
N TYR A 23 -12.26 -6.18 1.80
CA TYR A 23 -13.17 -5.24 1.17
C TYR A 23 -12.66 -4.79 -0.20
N CYS A 24 -13.59 -4.56 -1.13
CA CYS A 24 -13.28 -3.93 -2.42
C CYS A 24 -13.42 -2.42 -2.30
N GLY A 25 -12.31 -1.70 -2.45
CA GLY A 25 -12.26 -0.23 -2.45
C GLY A 25 -12.18 0.37 -3.86
N ASP A 26 -12.28 -0.44 -4.92
CA ASP A 26 -12.28 -0.02 -6.34
C ASP A 26 -11.11 0.90 -6.72
N TRP A 27 -9.99 0.84 -5.99
CA TRP A 27 -8.80 1.71 -6.11
C TRP A 27 -9.05 3.18 -5.77
N LEU A 28 -10.19 3.50 -5.14
CA LEU A 28 -10.64 4.85 -4.87
C LEU A 28 -10.64 5.14 -3.37
N ARG A 29 -10.23 6.35 -3.02
CA ARG A 29 -10.14 6.87 -1.64
C ARG A 29 -11.51 6.87 -0.94
N ASP A 30 -12.52 7.44 -1.57
CA ASP A 30 -13.87 7.56 -1.04
C ASP A 30 -14.53 6.20 -0.83
N ARG A 31 -14.26 5.24 -1.71
CA ARG A 31 -14.72 3.86 -1.57
C ARG A 31 -14.06 3.15 -0.40
N ALA A 32 -12.77 3.31 -0.24
CA ALA A 32 -12.04 2.72 0.88
C ALA A 32 -12.49 3.33 2.22
N GLU A 33 -12.70 4.65 2.27
CA GLU A 33 -13.28 5.32 3.44
C GLU A 33 -14.64 4.73 3.81
N LEU A 34 -15.53 4.55 2.82
CA LEU A 34 -16.85 3.94 3.04
C LEU A 34 -16.71 2.50 3.57
N ARG A 35 -15.83 1.69 2.98
CA ARG A 35 -15.62 0.29 3.42
C ARG A 35 -15.04 0.20 4.83
N MET A 36 -14.14 1.10 5.20
CA MET A 36 -13.65 1.17 6.57
C MET A 36 -14.76 1.57 7.55
N LYS A 37 -15.64 2.51 7.20
CA LYS A 37 -16.81 2.85 8.01
C LYS A 37 -17.77 1.65 8.15
N ASP A 38 -18.05 0.93 7.05
CA ASP A 38 -18.87 -0.28 7.09
C ASP A 38 -18.30 -1.31 8.08
N TYR A 39 -16.98 -1.50 8.09
CA TYR A 39 -16.30 -2.36 9.06
C TYR A 39 -16.48 -1.88 10.50
N LEU A 40 -16.26 -0.58 10.75
CA LEU A 40 -16.32 0.03 12.08
C LEU A 40 -17.75 0.11 12.67
N ILE A 41 -18.81 -0.14 11.90
CA ILE A 41 -20.18 -0.26 12.43
C ILE A 41 -20.31 -1.47 13.37
N SER A 42 -19.56 -2.54 13.11
CA SER A 42 -19.61 -3.81 13.87
C SER A 42 -18.33 -4.14 14.64
N HIS A 43 -17.31 -3.31 14.53
CA HIS A 43 -16.01 -3.51 15.17
C HIS A 43 -15.51 -2.19 15.75
N ASP A 44 -14.98 -2.22 16.95
CA ASP A 44 -14.48 -1.01 17.63
C ASP A 44 -13.18 -0.47 17.01
N SER A 45 -12.37 -1.34 16.43
CA SER A 45 -11.08 -1.02 15.80
C SER A 45 -10.62 -2.18 14.92
N ALA A 46 -9.56 -1.93 14.15
CA ALA A 46 -8.72 -2.95 13.52
C ALA A 46 -7.28 -2.76 14.01
N ASP A 47 -6.48 -3.81 14.07
CA ASP A 47 -5.07 -3.68 14.40
C ASP A 47 -4.29 -3.14 13.20
N ILE A 48 -4.52 -3.70 12.02
CA ILE A 48 -3.82 -3.36 10.79
C ILE A 48 -4.80 -3.25 9.63
N VAL A 49 -4.64 -2.22 8.80
CA VAL A 49 -5.27 -2.11 7.49
C VAL A 49 -4.19 -2.09 6.42
N PHE A 50 -4.18 -3.12 5.58
CA PHE A 50 -3.32 -3.17 4.40
C PHE A 50 -4.14 -2.80 3.15
N ALA A 51 -3.88 -1.64 2.60
CA ALA A 51 -4.52 -1.17 1.38
C ALA A 51 -3.63 -1.40 0.15
N PHE A 52 -4.24 -1.73 -0.98
CA PHE A 52 -3.50 -2.04 -2.19
C PHE A 52 -3.05 -0.80 -2.98
N ASN A 53 -3.36 0.41 -2.49
CA ASN A 53 -2.70 1.65 -2.86
C ASN A 53 -2.78 2.67 -1.71
N ASP A 54 -1.98 3.74 -1.80
CA ASP A 54 -1.91 4.77 -0.76
C ASP A 54 -3.19 5.61 -0.68
N ASP A 55 -3.90 5.81 -1.78
CA ASP A 55 -5.18 6.53 -1.80
C ASP A 55 -6.25 5.79 -0.98
N MET A 56 -6.33 4.47 -1.11
CA MET A 56 -7.25 3.67 -0.29
C MET A 56 -6.81 3.63 1.19
N ALA A 57 -5.50 3.58 1.46
CA ALA A 57 -4.99 3.68 2.83
C ALA A 57 -5.38 5.01 3.47
N TYR A 58 -5.26 6.11 2.72
CA TYR A 58 -5.69 7.43 3.18
C TYR A 58 -7.21 7.51 3.40
N GLY A 59 -7.99 6.88 2.55
CA GLY A 59 -9.45 6.77 2.77
C GLY A 59 -9.79 6.04 4.07
N ALA A 60 -9.11 4.93 4.36
CA ALA A 60 -9.26 4.23 5.63
C ALA A 60 -8.86 5.10 6.84
N TYR A 61 -7.75 5.87 6.72
CA TYR A 61 -7.35 6.85 7.73
C TYR A 61 -8.45 7.88 8.01
N GLN A 62 -9.09 8.43 6.96
CA GLN A 62 -10.17 9.42 7.12
C GLN A 62 -11.37 8.83 7.90
N ALA A 63 -11.69 7.56 7.66
CA ALA A 63 -12.70 6.87 8.47
C ALA A 63 -12.24 6.74 9.93
N CYS A 64 -10.99 6.32 10.18
CA CYS A 64 -10.43 6.23 11.54
C CYS A 64 -10.50 7.56 12.28
N GLN A 65 -10.21 8.68 11.62
CA GLN A 65 -10.35 10.03 12.21
C GLN A 65 -11.78 10.34 12.64
N GLN A 66 -12.77 10.00 11.80
CA GLN A 66 -14.19 10.25 12.14
C GLN A 66 -14.63 9.43 13.35
N TYR A 67 -14.09 8.23 13.54
CA TYR A 67 -14.36 7.37 14.69
C TYR A 67 -13.40 7.63 15.88
N ARG A 68 -12.44 8.56 15.75
CA ARG A 68 -11.43 8.91 16.76
C ARG A 68 -10.58 7.74 17.21
N ILE A 69 -10.19 6.93 16.26
CA ILE A 69 -9.31 5.75 16.43
C ILE A 69 -8.03 5.84 15.57
N GLU A 70 -7.79 7.00 14.93
CA GLU A 70 -6.48 7.25 14.29
C GLU A 70 -5.37 7.08 15.34
N GLY A 71 -4.29 6.45 14.96
CA GLY A 71 -3.19 6.09 15.89
C GLY A 71 -3.42 4.82 16.71
N LYS A 72 -4.59 4.17 16.58
CA LYS A 72 -4.83 2.82 17.11
C LYS A 72 -4.77 1.75 16.02
N VAL A 73 -4.81 2.17 14.77
CA VAL A 73 -4.84 1.30 13.59
C VAL A 73 -3.58 1.53 12.79
N HIS A 74 -2.80 0.48 12.55
CA HIS A 74 -1.64 0.57 11.67
C HIS A 74 -2.08 0.55 10.20
N LEU A 75 -1.71 1.58 9.46
CA LEU A 75 -2.12 1.79 8.07
C LEU A 75 -0.93 1.60 7.13
N ILE A 76 -1.05 0.64 6.23
CA ILE A 76 -0.01 0.32 5.26
C ILE A 76 -0.57 0.48 3.85
N GLY A 77 0.12 1.27 3.03
CA GLY A 77 -0.21 1.51 1.63
C GLY A 77 0.74 0.83 0.66
N VAL A 78 0.50 1.09 -0.61
CA VAL A 78 1.34 0.66 -1.73
C VAL A 78 1.28 1.77 -2.78
N ASP A 79 2.32 1.98 -3.48
CA ASP A 79 2.70 2.81 -4.60
C ASP A 79 3.84 3.77 -4.20
N GLY A 80 3.78 4.44 -3.05
CA GLY A 80 4.86 5.27 -2.54
C GLY A 80 5.23 6.41 -3.47
N PHE A 81 4.23 7.05 -4.10
CA PHE A 81 4.50 8.17 -5.00
C PHE A 81 4.91 9.42 -4.23
N GLU A 82 5.67 10.30 -4.91
CA GLU A 82 5.97 11.65 -4.46
C GLU A 82 4.76 12.57 -4.68
N GLY A 83 4.61 13.59 -3.82
CA GLY A 83 3.55 14.59 -3.91
C GLY A 83 2.96 14.95 -2.55
N GLU A 84 2.27 16.08 -2.45
CA GLU A 84 1.80 16.64 -1.17
C GLU A 84 0.83 15.72 -0.41
N SER A 85 0.02 14.94 -1.12
CA SER A 85 -0.96 13.99 -0.56
C SER A 85 -0.71 12.56 -1.05
N ALA A 86 0.51 12.25 -1.50
CA ALA A 86 0.90 10.94 -1.98
C ALA A 86 1.61 10.12 -0.89
N GLY A 87 1.82 8.84 -1.13
CA GLY A 87 2.23 7.86 -0.13
C GLY A 87 3.44 8.26 0.70
N LEU A 88 4.53 8.75 0.09
CA LEU A 88 5.72 9.18 0.84
C LEU A 88 5.40 10.31 1.82
N SER A 89 4.67 11.33 1.37
CA SER A 89 4.26 12.46 2.23
C SER A 89 3.30 12.03 3.33
N LEU A 90 2.45 11.02 3.09
CA LEU A 90 1.54 10.49 4.10
C LEU A 90 2.29 9.72 5.19
N VAL A 91 3.35 9.00 4.83
CA VAL A 91 4.25 8.33 5.80
C VAL A 91 5.02 9.37 6.61
N ASP A 92 5.61 10.38 5.97
CA ASP A 92 6.34 11.46 6.66
C ASP A 92 5.46 12.23 7.67
N LYS A 93 4.19 12.43 7.34
CA LYS A 93 3.21 13.09 8.21
C LYS A 93 2.63 12.19 9.30
N GLY A 94 3.00 10.92 9.33
CA GLY A 94 2.45 9.95 10.29
C GLY A 94 0.97 9.59 10.05
N VAL A 95 0.50 9.76 8.83
CA VAL A 95 -0.83 9.34 8.38
C VAL A 95 -0.84 7.86 8.04
N LEU A 96 0.23 7.39 7.41
CA LEU A 96 0.51 5.98 7.17
C LEU A 96 1.73 5.55 7.98
N ASP A 97 1.70 4.35 8.52
CA ASP A 97 2.87 3.75 9.18
C ASP A 97 3.91 3.32 8.15
N ALA A 98 3.46 2.88 6.98
CA ALA A 98 4.32 2.46 5.90
C ALA A 98 3.66 2.57 4.52
N THR A 99 4.49 2.65 3.48
CA THR A 99 4.10 2.36 2.10
C THR A 99 5.13 1.50 1.40
N ILE A 100 4.69 0.66 0.47
CA ILE A 100 5.58 -0.09 -0.41
C ILE A 100 5.77 0.75 -1.68
N GLN A 101 6.93 1.40 -1.79
CA GLN A 101 7.25 2.22 -2.95
C GLN A 101 7.48 1.33 -4.18
N THR A 102 6.72 1.59 -5.23
CA THR A 102 6.92 0.97 -6.53
C THR A 102 7.97 1.78 -7.32
N PRO A 103 8.89 1.10 -8.03
CA PRO A 103 9.91 1.79 -8.83
C PRO A 103 9.30 2.65 -9.95
N ASP A 104 10.07 3.64 -10.42
CA ASP A 104 9.73 4.40 -11.63
C ASP A 104 9.81 3.49 -12.86
N PHE A 105 8.65 3.10 -13.35
CA PHE A 105 8.54 2.30 -14.59
C PHE A 105 8.70 3.14 -15.86
N GLY A 106 8.52 4.47 -15.79
CA GLY A 106 8.56 5.36 -16.96
C GLY A 106 9.95 5.40 -17.57
N GLY A 107 10.96 5.73 -16.77
CA GLY A 107 12.35 5.77 -17.21
C GLY A 107 12.84 4.42 -17.73
N LEU A 108 12.59 3.33 -16.98
CA LEU A 108 12.95 1.99 -17.39
C LEU A 108 12.26 1.56 -18.69
N SER A 109 10.97 1.83 -18.83
CA SER A 109 10.20 1.51 -20.04
C SER A 109 10.76 2.23 -21.27
N TYR A 110 11.12 3.50 -21.12
CA TYR A 110 11.76 4.27 -22.18
C TYR A 110 13.10 3.65 -22.61
N GLU A 111 13.97 3.32 -21.65
CA GLU A 111 15.27 2.69 -21.93
C GLU A 111 15.14 1.33 -22.64
N ILE A 112 14.17 0.53 -22.23
CA ILE A 112 13.86 -0.75 -22.88
C ILE A 112 13.38 -0.52 -24.31
N ALA A 113 12.44 0.40 -24.52
CA ALA A 113 11.94 0.73 -25.84
C ALA A 113 13.05 1.24 -26.78
N ARG A 114 13.93 2.11 -26.28
CA ARG A 114 15.09 2.59 -27.02
C ARG A 114 16.01 1.44 -27.47
N LYS A 115 16.35 0.54 -26.54
CA LYS A 115 17.19 -0.65 -26.85
C LYS A 115 16.56 -1.53 -27.91
N LEU A 116 15.25 -1.75 -27.85
CA LEU A 116 14.53 -2.54 -28.86
C LEU A 116 14.54 -1.87 -30.25
N LEU A 117 14.35 -0.55 -30.30
CA LEU A 117 14.43 0.21 -31.56
C LEU A 117 15.84 0.18 -32.19
N GLU A 118 16.88 0.10 -31.37
CA GLU A 118 18.26 -0.06 -31.81
C GLU A 118 18.60 -1.50 -32.24
N GLY A 119 17.63 -2.43 -32.18
CA GLY A 119 17.83 -3.85 -32.52
C GLY A 119 18.54 -4.67 -31.44
N ASN A 120 18.69 -4.14 -30.23
CA ASN A 120 19.29 -4.84 -29.12
C ASN A 120 18.33 -5.90 -28.53
N LYS A 121 18.90 -6.99 -28.03
CA LYS A 121 18.12 -7.96 -27.24
C LYS A 121 17.90 -7.42 -25.84
N VAL A 122 16.69 -7.53 -25.34
CA VAL A 122 16.33 -7.23 -23.95
C VAL A 122 15.83 -8.49 -23.25
N GLU A 123 15.96 -8.54 -21.94
CA GLU A 123 15.42 -9.64 -21.15
C GLU A 123 13.89 -9.67 -21.25
N LYS A 124 13.34 -10.88 -21.33
CA LYS A 124 11.88 -11.08 -21.41
C LYS A 124 11.15 -10.67 -20.13
N ASN A 125 11.81 -10.90 -18.99
CA ASN A 125 11.27 -10.57 -17.66
C ASN A 125 12.31 -9.75 -16.90
N ILE A 126 11.96 -8.54 -16.55
CA ILE A 126 12.78 -7.65 -15.72
C ILE A 126 12.08 -7.54 -14.37
N ILE A 127 12.73 -8.03 -13.32
CA ILE A 127 12.21 -7.97 -11.95
C ILE A 127 12.84 -6.76 -11.29
N ILE A 128 11.98 -5.86 -10.80
CA ILE A 128 12.39 -4.68 -10.05
C ILE A 128 11.92 -4.88 -8.61
N GLN A 129 12.83 -4.66 -7.66
CA GLN A 129 12.50 -4.78 -6.24
C GLN A 129 11.78 -3.51 -5.76
N PRO A 130 10.62 -3.64 -5.10
CA PRO A 130 10.00 -2.52 -4.40
C PRO A 130 10.78 -2.20 -3.13
N GLU A 131 10.60 -0.99 -2.60
CA GLU A 131 11.18 -0.54 -1.34
C GLU A 131 10.08 -0.35 -0.28
N LEU A 132 10.33 -0.82 0.94
CA LEU A 132 9.44 -0.55 2.08
C LEU A 132 9.89 0.74 2.76
N ILE A 133 9.02 1.74 2.74
CA ILE A 133 9.22 3.03 3.41
C ILE A 133 8.41 3.03 4.71
N LEU A 134 9.07 3.27 5.82
CA LEU A 134 8.48 3.29 7.16
C LEU A 134 8.49 4.70 7.75
N GLN A 135 7.51 5.01 8.58
CA GLN A 135 7.52 6.23 9.38
C GLN A 135 8.77 6.30 10.26
N GLY A 136 9.44 7.46 10.27
CA GLY A 136 10.62 7.70 11.10
C GLY A 136 11.93 7.12 10.56
N GLY A 137 11.95 6.63 9.33
CA GLY A 137 13.17 6.08 8.69
C GLY A 137 13.72 4.92 9.49
N ALA A 138 13.07 3.76 9.47
CA ALA A 138 13.51 2.63 10.28
C ALA A 138 14.88 2.13 9.84
N GLU A 139 15.92 2.43 10.61
CA GLU A 139 17.13 1.61 10.61
C GLU A 139 16.73 0.18 10.98
N ARG A 140 16.65 -0.70 9.99
CA ARG A 140 16.61 -2.14 10.28
C ARG A 140 17.94 -2.50 10.90
N LYS A 141 17.96 -2.75 12.22
CA LYS A 141 19.02 -3.55 12.80
C LYS A 141 18.85 -4.96 12.26
N GLU A 142 19.88 -5.43 11.56
CA GLU A 142 20.08 -6.81 11.14
C GLU A 142 19.96 -7.80 12.29
#